data_25ff28fbd28a4351ad1c674f5ebdf2fd
#
_entry.id   25ff28fbd28a4351ad1c674f5ebdf2fd
#
_cell.length_a   1.000
_cell.length_b   1.000
_cell.length_c   1.000
_cell.angle_alpha   90.00
_cell.angle_beta   90.00
_cell.angle_gamma   90.00
#
_symmetry.space_group_name_H-M   'P 1'
#
loop_
_entity.id
_entity.type
_entity.pdbx_description
1 polymer ?
#
loop_
_entity_poly.entity_id
_entity_poly.type
_entity_poly.pdbx_seq_one_letter_code
_entity_poly.pdbx_strand_id
1 'polypeptide(L)'
;RNDLLSGVVARDRLSGQSFTIPASAVLNATGAWADAVCKLAGDACGSLLEPTKGVHIITPNLGHRQAFLLLHPRDGRVFFVIPWLGKTLIGTTDTPPDADPFSYRVQAHDIAYLLEGFNRYFAPELAARDVMGAFAGLRPLIRAKPSEPSARSREFRLHVSPSGLVTALGGKYTTFRQ
;
A
#
# COMPACT_ATOMS: atom_id res chain seq x y z
N ARG A 1 34.45 -8.80 -8.60
CA ARG A 1 34.47 -7.45 -7.97
C ARG A 1 33.08 -7.21 -7.43
N ASN A 2 32.92 -7.12 -6.12
CA ASN A 2 31.67 -6.62 -5.55
C ASN A 2 31.65 -5.10 -5.76
N ASP A 3 30.94 -4.65 -6.80
CA ASP A 3 30.74 -3.23 -7.02
C ASP A 3 29.69 -2.74 -5.99
N LEU A 4 30.19 -2.32 -4.81
CA LEU A 4 29.36 -1.72 -3.78
C LEU A 4 28.84 -0.37 -4.25
N LEU A 5 27.60 -0.06 -3.87
CA LEU A 5 27.02 1.25 -4.12
C LEU A 5 27.82 2.35 -3.42
N SER A 6 28.16 3.41 -4.17
CA SER A 6 28.87 4.57 -3.69
C SER A 6 28.00 5.85 -3.63
N GLY A 7 26.71 5.72 -3.89
CA GLY A 7 25.77 6.82 -3.91
C GLY A 7 24.57 6.58 -4.83
N VAL A 8 23.87 7.67 -5.13
CA VAL A 8 22.69 7.64 -6.03
C VAL A 8 22.79 8.79 -7.06
N VAL A 9 22.22 8.58 -8.23
CA VAL A 9 21.98 9.63 -9.21
C VAL A 9 20.51 10.05 -9.10
N ALA A 10 20.27 11.30 -8.75
CA ALA A 10 18.94 11.88 -8.65
C ALA A 10 18.67 12.81 -9.83
N ARG A 11 17.42 12.87 -10.30
CA ARG A 11 16.96 13.81 -11.31
C ARG A 11 15.88 14.69 -10.73
N ASP A 12 16.11 15.99 -10.74
CA ASP A 12 15.08 16.98 -10.44
C ASP A 12 14.05 16.98 -11.59
N ARG A 13 12.81 16.72 -11.25
CA ARG A 13 11.71 16.66 -12.23
C ARG A 13 11.21 18.03 -12.68
N LEU A 14 11.51 19.09 -11.94
CA LEU A 14 11.11 20.45 -12.28
C LEU A 14 12.14 21.08 -13.24
N SER A 15 13.41 21.01 -12.91
CA SER A 15 14.50 21.57 -13.73
C SER A 15 15.01 20.62 -14.80
N GLY A 16 14.76 19.32 -14.67
CA GLY A 16 15.32 18.27 -15.53
C GLY A 16 16.79 17.95 -15.28
N GLN A 17 17.46 18.64 -14.34
CA GLN A 17 18.86 18.43 -14.03
C GLN A 17 19.08 17.13 -13.27
N SER A 18 20.20 16.47 -13.57
CA SER A 18 20.65 15.29 -12.82
C SER A 18 21.89 15.62 -12.01
N PHE A 19 21.97 15.04 -10.82
CA PHE A 19 23.12 15.22 -9.91
C PHE A 19 23.42 13.92 -9.18
N THR A 20 24.69 13.72 -8.86
CA THR A 20 25.16 12.56 -8.11
C THR A 20 25.26 12.92 -6.64
N ILE A 21 24.75 12.06 -5.78
CA ILE A 21 24.83 12.16 -4.32
C ILE A 21 25.74 11.03 -3.85
N PRO A 22 27.03 11.30 -3.52
CA PRO A 22 27.92 10.32 -2.93
C PRO A 22 27.40 9.90 -1.55
N ALA A 23 27.44 8.61 -1.26
CA ALA A 23 27.02 8.08 0.04
C ALA A 23 27.79 6.81 0.39
N SER A 24 28.12 6.65 1.67
CA SER A 24 28.75 5.43 2.20
C SER A 24 27.75 4.28 2.40
N ALA A 25 26.44 4.60 2.42
CA ALA A 25 25.36 3.63 2.49
C ALA A 25 24.13 4.19 1.79
N VAL A 26 23.34 3.32 1.18
CA VAL A 26 22.06 3.67 0.53
C VAL A 26 20.95 2.85 1.16
N LEU A 27 19.93 3.55 1.68
CA LEU A 27 18.72 2.94 2.23
C LEU A 27 17.56 3.08 1.26
N ASN A 28 17.02 1.96 0.83
CA ASN A 28 15.79 1.87 0.06
C ASN A 28 14.58 1.72 1.00
N ALA A 29 13.86 2.80 1.21
CA ALA A 29 12.64 2.85 2.02
C ALA A 29 11.41 3.23 1.17
N THR A 30 11.36 2.74 -0.07
CA THR A 30 10.36 3.15 -1.08
C THR A 30 9.04 2.38 -1.02
N GLY A 31 8.82 1.57 0.02
CA GLY A 31 7.55 0.86 0.24
C GLY A 31 7.24 -0.09 -0.92
N ALA A 32 6.08 0.08 -1.57
CA ALA A 32 5.62 -0.82 -2.64
C ALA A 32 6.55 -0.85 -3.87
N TRP A 33 7.46 0.13 -4.01
CA TRP A 33 8.43 0.22 -5.12
C TRP A 33 9.82 -0.33 -4.77
N ALA A 34 9.98 -0.98 -3.61
CA ALA A 34 11.28 -1.47 -3.15
C ALA A 34 11.95 -2.42 -4.16
N ASP A 35 11.18 -3.32 -4.78
CA ASP A 35 11.70 -4.23 -5.81
C ASP A 35 12.20 -3.49 -7.07
N ALA A 36 11.56 -2.38 -7.44
CA ALA A 36 11.98 -1.58 -8.57
C ALA A 36 13.32 -0.88 -8.30
N VAL A 37 13.51 -0.37 -7.07
CA VAL A 37 14.78 0.25 -6.67
C VAL A 37 15.90 -0.77 -6.56
N CYS A 38 15.63 -1.99 -6.06
CA CYS A 38 16.60 -3.08 -6.09
C CYS A 38 17.09 -3.38 -7.52
N LYS A 39 16.19 -3.41 -8.49
CA LYS A 39 16.54 -3.61 -9.90
C LYS A 39 17.42 -2.46 -10.45
N LEU A 40 17.16 -1.21 -10.06
CA LEU A 40 17.97 -0.06 -10.44
C LEU A 40 19.41 -0.16 -9.88
N ALA A 41 19.59 -0.78 -8.72
CA ALA A 41 20.90 -1.05 -8.15
C ALA A 41 21.67 -2.20 -8.85
N GLY A 42 21.06 -2.83 -9.84
CA GLY A 42 21.65 -3.99 -10.54
C GLY A 42 21.57 -5.30 -9.76
N ASP A 43 20.83 -5.32 -8.66
CA ASP A 43 20.71 -6.50 -7.82
C ASP A 43 19.64 -7.48 -8.33
N ALA A 44 19.97 -8.76 -8.32
CA ALA A 44 19.03 -9.84 -8.59
C ALA A 44 18.23 -10.20 -7.32
N CYS A 45 17.57 -9.21 -6.71
CA CYS A 45 16.84 -9.39 -5.44
C CYS A 45 15.61 -10.32 -5.56
N GLY A 46 15.21 -10.71 -6.77
CA GLY A 46 13.94 -11.39 -6.99
C GLY A 46 12.75 -10.48 -6.67
N SER A 47 11.62 -11.08 -6.31
CA SER A 47 10.44 -10.35 -5.81
C SER A 47 10.39 -10.46 -4.29
N LEU A 48 10.75 -9.39 -3.61
CA LEU A 48 10.73 -9.30 -2.14
C LEU A 48 9.33 -9.02 -1.59
N LEU A 49 8.50 -8.37 -2.41
CA LEU A 49 7.16 -7.91 -2.05
C LEU A 49 6.07 -8.67 -2.82
N GLU A 50 4.92 -8.74 -2.18
CA GLU A 50 3.62 -9.13 -2.76
C GLU A 50 2.58 -8.09 -2.36
N PRO A 51 2.58 -6.93 -3.05
CA PRO A 51 1.73 -5.81 -2.65
C PRO A 51 0.25 -6.13 -2.84
N THR A 52 -0.61 -5.48 -2.04
CA THR A 52 -2.06 -5.50 -2.23
C THR A 52 -2.62 -4.10 -2.30
N LYS A 53 -3.69 -3.94 -3.08
CA LYS A 53 -4.42 -2.67 -3.23
C LYS A 53 -5.50 -2.56 -2.16
N GLY A 54 -5.55 -1.44 -1.47
CA GLY A 54 -6.62 -1.07 -0.56
C GLY A 54 -7.31 0.20 -1.04
N VAL A 55 -8.63 0.16 -1.14
CA VAL A 55 -9.47 1.28 -1.56
C VAL A 55 -10.33 1.77 -0.42
N HIS A 56 -10.51 3.08 -0.34
CA HIS A 56 -11.49 3.72 0.52
C HIS A 56 -12.38 4.63 -0.31
N ILE A 57 -13.65 4.73 0.09
CA ILE A 57 -14.61 5.68 -0.47
C ILE A 57 -15.02 6.69 0.59
N ILE A 58 -15.36 7.89 0.16
CA ILE A 58 -15.84 9.00 0.98
C ILE A 58 -17.28 9.28 0.58
N THR A 59 -18.18 9.29 1.56
CA THR A 59 -19.60 9.57 1.38
C THR A 59 -20.02 10.79 2.21
N PRO A 60 -21.22 11.33 2.05
CA PRO A 60 -21.75 12.34 2.96
C PRO A 60 -21.70 11.86 4.41
N ASN A 61 -21.78 12.81 5.34
CA ASN A 61 -21.88 12.50 6.76
C ASN A 61 -23.17 11.72 7.04
N LEU A 62 -23.03 10.51 7.54
CA LEU A 62 -24.15 9.61 7.86
C LEU A 62 -24.62 9.71 9.32
N GLY A 63 -24.15 10.73 10.04
CA GLY A 63 -24.58 11.02 11.42
C GLY A 63 -23.94 10.14 12.50
N HIS A 64 -23.08 9.20 12.13
CA HIS A 64 -22.39 8.35 13.11
C HIS A 64 -21.28 9.13 13.83
N ARG A 65 -21.17 8.93 15.14
CA ARG A 65 -20.10 9.49 15.97
C ARG A 65 -19.00 8.50 16.28
N GLN A 66 -19.29 7.20 16.14
CA GLN A 66 -18.36 6.11 16.40
C GLN A 66 -17.81 5.55 15.09
N ALA A 67 -16.61 5.02 15.14
CA ALA A 67 -16.07 4.16 14.12
C ALA A 67 -16.58 2.74 14.32
N PHE A 68 -16.91 2.06 13.22
CA PHE A 68 -17.35 0.67 13.22
C PHE A 68 -16.30 -0.19 12.54
N LEU A 69 -16.00 -1.34 13.13
CA LEU A 69 -15.26 -2.44 12.54
C LEU A 69 -16.28 -3.54 12.20
N LEU A 70 -16.38 -3.88 10.93
CA LEU A 70 -17.40 -4.77 10.41
C LEU A 70 -16.76 -5.87 9.56
N LEU A 71 -17.51 -6.97 9.35
CA LEU A 71 -17.10 -8.07 8.48
C LEU A 71 -17.88 -8.00 7.17
N HIS A 72 -17.18 -8.04 6.05
CA HIS A 72 -17.82 -8.00 4.74
C HIS A 72 -18.63 -9.27 4.51
N PRO A 73 -19.91 -9.17 4.04
CA PRO A 73 -20.80 -10.33 3.91
C PRO A 73 -20.35 -11.37 2.88
N ARG A 74 -19.55 -10.94 1.88
CA ARG A 74 -19.08 -11.81 0.80
C ARG A 74 -17.94 -12.75 1.20
N ASP A 75 -17.00 -12.27 2.01
CA ASP A 75 -15.74 -12.95 2.27
C ASP A 75 -15.23 -12.85 3.72
N GLY A 76 -15.98 -12.21 4.62
CA GLY A 76 -15.64 -12.07 6.03
C GLY A 76 -14.46 -11.13 6.32
N ARG A 77 -13.96 -10.39 5.33
CA ARG A 77 -12.86 -9.44 5.54
C ARG A 77 -13.32 -8.25 6.36
N VAL A 78 -12.40 -7.76 7.19
CA VAL A 78 -12.64 -6.56 7.99
C VAL A 78 -12.66 -5.32 7.10
N PHE A 79 -13.69 -4.49 7.27
CA PHE A 79 -13.72 -3.13 6.76
C PHE A 79 -14.20 -2.17 7.85
N PHE A 80 -14.02 -0.88 7.64
CA PHE A 80 -14.35 0.15 8.60
C PHE A 80 -15.34 1.14 8.01
N VAL A 81 -16.18 1.70 8.90
CA VAL A 81 -17.01 2.89 8.65
C VAL A 81 -16.63 3.92 9.68
N ILE A 82 -16.02 5.02 9.25
CA ILE A 82 -15.33 5.97 10.15
C ILE A 82 -15.84 7.38 9.89
N PRO A 83 -16.27 8.14 10.91
CA PRO A 83 -16.47 9.58 10.81
C PRO A 83 -15.14 10.27 10.43
N TRP A 84 -15.14 11.05 9.35
CA TRP A 84 -13.92 11.64 8.80
C TRP A 84 -14.17 13.06 8.25
N LEU A 85 -13.65 14.08 8.95
CA LEU A 85 -13.69 15.48 8.50
C LEU A 85 -15.09 15.93 8.01
N GLY A 86 -16.13 15.65 8.78
CA GLY A 86 -17.51 15.99 8.42
C GLY A 86 -18.12 15.12 7.30
N LYS A 87 -17.48 14.00 6.97
CA LYS A 87 -17.89 12.98 6.01
C LYS A 87 -17.86 11.61 6.66
N THR A 88 -18.16 10.57 5.89
CA THR A 88 -17.95 9.18 6.30
C THR A 88 -16.94 8.53 5.36
N LEU A 89 -15.93 7.90 5.93
CA LEU A 89 -14.92 7.10 5.23
C LEU A 89 -15.28 5.62 5.37
N ILE A 90 -15.41 4.91 4.26
CA ILE A 90 -15.72 3.47 4.23
C ILE A 90 -14.56 2.75 3.52
N GLY A 91 -14.03 1.72 4.13
CA GLY A 91 -12.91 0.92 3.60
C GLY A 91 -12.40 -0.07 4.63
N THR A 92 -11.68 -1.04 4.19
CA THR A 92 -10.86 -1.05 2.98
C THR A 92 -11.11 -2.31 2.16
N THR A 93 -10.79 -2.27 0.88
CA THR A 93 -10.62 -3.49 0.07
C THR A 93 -9.23 -4.12 0.32
N ASP A 94 -9.03 -5.33 -0.14
CA ASP A 94 -7.72 -6.01 -0.15
C ASP A 94 -7.66 -6.92 -1.38
N THR A 95 -7.26 -6.33 -2.49
CA THR A 95 -7.23 -6.98 -3.80
C THR A 95 -5.81 -7.01 -4.35
N PRO A 96 -5.46 -7.95 -5.25
CA PRO A 96 -4.21 -7.86 -5.99
C PRO A 96 -4.12 -6.49 -6.68
N PRO A 97 -2.92 -5.90 -6.81
CA PRO A 97 -2.74 -4.68 -7.58
C PRO A 97 -3.01 -4.96 -9.06
N ASP A 98 -3.31 -3.91 -9.81
CA ASP A 98 -3.29 -3.97 -11.26
C ASP A 98 -1.88 -4.37 -11.75
N ALA A 99 -1.76 -4.84 -13.00
CA ALA A 99 -0.51 -5.39 -13.53
C ALA A 99 0.70 -4.46 -13.39
N ASP A 100 0.47 -3.13 -13.36
CA ASP A 100 1.50 -2.13 -13.12
C ASP A 100 1.30 -1.49 -11.74
N PRO A 101 2.25 -1.67 -10.78
CA PRO A 101 2.17 -1.04 -9.47
C PRO A 101 2.25 0.50 -9.51
N PHE A 102 2.62 1.10 -10.64
CA PHE A 102 2.62 2.55 -10.82
C PHE A 102 1.29 3.11 -11.30
N SER A 103 0.35 2.26 -11.73
CA SER A 103 -0.94 2.65 -12.32
C SER A 103 -2.16 2.19 -11.53
N TYR A 104 -2.00 1.81 -10.24
CA TYR A 104 -3.13 1.38 -9.41
C TYR A 104 -4.18 2.48 -9.28
N ARG A 105 -5.45 2.11 -9.53
CA ARG A 105 -6.58 3.03 -9.51
C ARG A 105 -7.77 2.41 -8.78
N VAL A 106 -8.65 3.28 -8.31
CA VAL A 106 -9.98 2.87 -7.85
C VAL A 106 -10.78 2.41 -9.07
N GLN A 107 -11.37 1.23 -8.97
CA GLN A 107 -12.21 0.66 -10.03
C GLN A 107 -13.67 0.55 -9.55
N ALA A 108 -14.61 0.46 -10.49
CA ALA A 108 -16.03 0.39 -10.17
C ALA A 108 -16.37 -0.81 -9.24
N HIS A 109 -15.69 -1.91 -9.39
CA HIS A 109 -15.89 -3.10 -8.54
C HIS A 109 -15.40 -2.89 -7.10
N ASP A 110 -14.38 -2.06 -6.87
CA ASP A 110 -13.93 -1.70 -5.52
C ASP A 110 -15.02 -0.91 -4.78
N ILE A 111 -15.65 0.05 -5.50
CA ILE A 111 -16.74 0.86 -4.97
C ILE A 111 -17.96 -0.03 -4.67
N ALA A 112 -18.35 -0.88 -5.62
CA ALA A 112 -19.49 -1.79 -5.46
C ALA A 112 -19.30 -2.73 -4.27
N TYR A 113 -18.09 -3.27 -4.08
CA TYR A 113 -17.75 -4.10 -2.94
C TYR A 113 -17.95 -3.35 -1.61
N LEU A 114 -17.43 -2.13 -1.47
CA LEU A 114 -17.55 -1.36 -0.24
C LEU A 114 -19.00 -0.94 0.06
N LEU A 115 -19.77 -0.60 -0.97
CA LEU A 115 -21.19 -0.29 -0.82
C LEU A 115 -22.01 -1.51 -0.42
N GLU A 116 -21.74 -2.68 -0.98
CA GLU A 116 -22.35 -3.94 -0.55
C GLU A 116 -22.09 -4.23 0.93
N GLY A 117 -20.83 -4.07 1.36
CA GLY A 117 -20.45 -4.23 2.76
C GLY A 117 -21.19 -3.25 3.68
N PHE A 118 -21.26 -1.98 3.32
CA PHE A 118 -21.97 -0.96 4.08
C PHE A 118 -23.48 -1.25 4.16
N ASN A 119 -24.14 -1.48 3.02
CA ASN A 119 -25.59 -1.65 2.91
C ASN A 119 -26.11 -2.89 3.64
N ARG A 120 -25.21 -3.82 3.99
CA ARG A 120 -25.57 -4.98 4.83
C ARG A 120 -25.92 -4.59 6.26
N TYR A 121 -25.36 -3.47 6.76
CA TYR A 121 -25.42 -3.11 8.17
C TYR A 121 -26.15 -1.78 8.44
N PHE A 122 -26.28 -0.94 7.43
CA PHE A 122 -26.81 0.42 7.60
C PHE A 122 -27.95 0.75 6.65
N ALA A 123 -28.82 1.64 7.13
CA ALA A 123 -29.89 2.25 6.35
C ALA A 123 -29.80 3.79 6.50
N PRO A 124 -30.20 4.58 5.47
CA PRO A 124 -30.56 4.12 4.12
C PRO A 124 -29.39 3.54 3.35
N GLU A 125 -29.67 2.71 2.34
CA GLU A 125 -28.64 2.18 1.44
C GLU A 125 -27.96 3.29 0.65
N LEU A 126 -26.65 3.14 0.46
CA LEU A 126 -25.83 4.01 -0.41
C LEU A 126 -25.71 3.41 -1.81
N ALA A 127 -25.73 4.27 -2.80
CA ALA A 127 -25.45 3.94 -4.20
C ALA A 127 -24.16 4.62 -4.69
N ALA A 128 -23.68 4.25 -5.87
CA ALA A 128 -22.47 4.85 -6.45
C ALA A 128 -22.54 6.39 -6.58
N ARG A 129 -23.74 6.94 -6.80
CA ARG A 129 -23.96 8.40 -6.86
C ARG A 129 -23.70 9.12 -5.52
N ASP A 130 -23.72 8.41 -4.41
CA ASP A 130 -23.48 8.96 -3.07
C ASP A 130 -21.99 8.99 -2.72
N VAL A 131 -21.14 8.44 -3.58
CA VAL A 131 -19.68 8.45 -3.42
C VAL A 131 -19.14 9.80 -3.89
N MET A 132 -18.67 10.60 -2.94
CA MET A 132 -18.12 11.94 -3.18
C MET A 132 -16.67 11.91 -3.60
N GLY A 133 -15.95 10.85 -3.27
CA GLY A 133 -14.54 10.67 -3.58
C GLY A 133 -14.08 9.26 -3.22
N ALA A 134 -12.95 8.89 -3.80
CA ALA A 134 -12.33 7.60 -3.51
C ALA A 134 -10.80 7.71 -3.69
N PHE A 135 -10.06 6.91 -2.96
CA PHE A 135 -8.61 6.79 -3.11
C PHE A 135 -8.15 5.34 -2.90
N ALA A 136 -7.02 5.04 -3.48
CA ALA A 136 -6.38 3.74 -3.37
C ALA A 136 -4.95 3.89 -2.86
N GLY A 137 -4.43 2.84 -2.23
CA GLY A 137 -3.05 2.72 -1.82
C GLY A 137 -2.55 1.29 -1.96
N LEU A 138 -1.24 1.13 -2.10
CA LEU A 138 -0.59 -0.18 -2.10
C LEU A 138 -0.01 -0.50 -0.72
N ARG A 139 -0.28 -1.69 -0.23
CA ARG A 139 0.36 -2.23 0.98
C ARG A 139 1.60 -3.00 0.56
N PRO A 140 2.80 -2.63 1.04
CA PRO A 140 4.04 -3.33 0.73
C PRO A 140 4.18 -4.61 1.57
N LEU A 141 3.32 -5.60 1.34
CA LEU A 141 3.40 -6.86 2.07
C LEU A 141 4.64 -7.62 1.63
N ILE A 142 5.36 -8.20 2.60
CA ILE A 142 6.51 -9.02 2.32
C ILE A 142 6.03 -10.36 1.77
N ARG A 143 6.65 -10.81 0.68
CA ARG A 143 6.36 -12.12 0.10
C ARG A 143 6.67 -13.23 1.10
N ALA A 144 5.71 -14.11 1.33
CA ALA A 144 5.91 -15.28 2.15
C ALA A 144 6.94 -16.23 1.51
N LYS A 145 7.79 -16.86 2.34
CA LYS A 145 8.66 -17.94 1.85
C LYS A 145 7.78 -19.15 1.51
N PRO A 146 8.17 -19.97 0.51
CA PRO A 146 7.45 -21.19 0.18
C PRO A 146 7.25 -22.15 1.37
N SER A 147 8.15 -22.10 2.37
CA SER A 147 8.08 -22.88 3.61
C SER A 147 7.08 -22.37 4.65
N GLU A 148 6.55 -21.16 4.48
CA GLU A 148 5.63 -20.51 5.42
C GLU A 148 4.44 -19.87 4.68
N PRO A 149 3.52 -20.68 4.09
CA PRO A 149 2.46 -20.15 3.23
C PRO A 149 1.42 -19.27 3.93
N SER A 150 1.35 -19.32 5.27
CA SER A 150 0.28 -18.67 6.04
C SER A 150 0.55 -17.22 6.46
N ALA A 151 1.74 -16.69 6.21
CA ALA A 151 2.15 -15.41 6.76
C ALA A 151 2.58 -14.40 5.69
N ARG A 152 1.62 -13.76 5.00
CA ARG A 152 1.86 -12.43 4.45
C ARG A 152 2.18 -11.50 5.63
N SER A 153 3.48 -11.39 5.94
CA SER A 153 3.90 -10.66 7.13
C SER A 153 3.82 -9.16 6.89
N ARG A 154 3.20 -8.46 7.85
CA ARG A 154 3.29 -7.01 7.99
C ARG A 154 4.42 -6.60 8.93
N GLU A 155 5.31 -7.53 9.24
CA GLU A 155 6.48 -7.29 10.06
C GLU A 155 7.51 -6.47 9.30
N PHE A 156 8.35 -5.78 10.03
CA PHE A 156 9.48 -5.06 9.49
C PHE A 156 10.64 -6.02 9.22
N ARG A 157 11.28 -5.87 8.05
CA ARG A 157 12.49 -6.61 7.70
C ARG A 157 13.48 -5.69 6.98
N LEU A 158 14.75 -5.81 7.33
CA LEU A 158 15.85 -5.27 6.53
C LEU A 158 16.41 -6.37 5.62
N HIS A 159 16.58 -6.04 4.35
CA HIS A 159 17.23 -6.87 3.36
C HIS A 159 18.48 -6.14 2.85
N VAL A 160 19.64 -6.77 2.93
CA VAL A 160 20.88 -6.22 2.37
C VAL A 160 21.21 -7.02 1.12
N SER A 161 21.30 -6.35 0.00
CA SER A 161 21.62 -6.98 -1.29
C SER A 161 23.13 -7.06 -1.54
N PRO A 162 23.59 -7.81 -2.55
CA PRO A 162 25.01 -7.93 -2.89
C PRO A 162 25.71 -6.59 -3.18
N SER A 163 25.00 -5.61 -3.71
CA SER A 163 25.54 -4.26 -3.95
C SER A 163 25.69 -3.41 -2.66
N GLY A 164 25.25 -3.93 -1.50
CA GLY A 164 25.22 -3.20 -0.25
C GLY A 164 23.99 -2.30 -0.08
N LEU A 165 23.00 -2.36 -0.99
CA LEU A 165 21.73 -1.67 -0.82
C LEU A 165 20.97 -2.25 0.38
N VAL A 166 20.64 -1.41 1.35
CA VAL A 166 19.80 -1.78 2.49
C VAL A 166 18.36 -1.46 2.16
N THR A 167 17.49 -2.47 2.09
CA THR A 167 16.07 -2.29 1.78
C THR A 167 15.21 -2.53 3.01
N ALA A 168 14.41 -1.53 3.39
CA ALA A 168 13.41 -1.62 4.43
C ALA A 168 12.10 -2.16 3.85
N LEU A 169 11.65 -3.32 4.33
CA LEU A 169 10.46 -4.03 3.84
C LEU A 169 9.38 -4.08 4.92
N GLY A 170 8.12 -4.05 4.51
CA GLY A 170 6.97 -4.19 5.40
C GLY A 170 6.81 -3.02 6.37
N GLY A 171 6.44 -3.36 7.61
CA GLY A 171 6.20 -2.39 8.68
C GLY A 171 4.77 -1.83 8.68
N LYS A 172 4.43 -1.19 9.79
CA LYS A 172 3.15 -0.48 9.98
C LYS A 172 3.44 0.94 10.43
N TYR A 173 2.64 1.89 9.99
CA TYR A 173 2.76 3.27 10.47
C TYR A 173 2.65 3.36 12.01
N THR A 174 1.85 2.50 12.63
CA THR A 174 1.67 2.45 14.09
C THR A 174 2.89 1.95 14.86
N THR A 175 3.86 1.31 14.18
CA THR A 175 5.07 0.76 14.80
C THR A 175 6.34 1.51 14.36
N PHE A 176 6.22 2.72 13.85
CA PHE A 176 7.35 3.48 13.30
C PHE A 176 8.44 3.86 14.31
N ARG A 177 8.16 3.74 15.61
CA ARG A 177 9.09 4.04 16.71
C ARG A 177 9.75 2.80 17.33
N GLN A 178 9.48 1.61 16.78
CA GLN A 178 10.04 0.35 17.30
C GLN A 178 11.35 -0.04 16.61
#